data_3161f07fceadf34c40e7c154efe27885
#
_entry.id   3161f07fceadf34c40e7c154efe27885
#
_cell.length_a   1.000
_cell.length_b   1.000
_cell.length_c   1.000
_cell.angle_alpha   90.00
_cell.angle_beta   90.00
_cell.angle_gamma   90.00
#
_symmetry.space_group_name_H-M   'P 1'
#
loop_
_entity.id
_entity.type
_entity.pdbx_description
1 polymer ?
#
loop_
_entity_poly.entity_id
_entity_poly.type
_entity_poly.pdbx_seq_one_letter_code
_entity_poly.pdbx_strand_id
1 'polypeptide(L)'
;MIFVIDVGNTNMTMGVFQGKKLEATFRIMTKTPRTSDEYGIMITQLLKNNGIEVTDIEGAIIASVVPDVMHSLTSSIIRYLKLKPLIVGPGVKSGIKVATEDPRAIGADRIVDAVAAYVKYGGPVLVLDFGTATTYDLIMEDGRFTAGITAPGIRISSEALWKETAKLPNIEIRKPKTILAQETITSMQAGLMYGQIGQTEYILSLIHI
;
A
#
# COMPACT_ATOMS: atom_id res chain seq x y z
N MET A 1 -8.61 10.88 -18.53
CA MET A 1 -8.39 9.83 -17.50
C MET A 1 -7.40 10.29 -16.45
N ILE A 2 -7.41 9.68 -15.23
CA ILE A 2 -6.44 9.99 -14.16
C ILE A 2 -5.55 8.77 -13.93
N PHE A 3 -4.25 8.98 -13.93
CA PHE A 3 -3.25 7.97 -13.62
C PHE A 3 -2.83 8.09 -12.16
N VAL A 4 -2.99 7.01 -11.39
CA VAL A 4 -2.67 6.98 -9.96
C VAL A 4 -1.54 5.99 -9.71
N ILE A 5 -0.64 6.33 -8.80
CA ILE A 5 0.52 5.51 -8.43
C ILE A 5 0.63 5.48 -6.92
N ASP A 6 0.58 4.28 -6.37
CA ASP A 6 0.94 3.99 -4.98
C ASP A 6 2.30 3.32 -4.93
N VAL A 7 3.25 3.94 -4.23
CA VAL A 7 4.65 3.49 -4.13
C VAL A 7 4.93 2.94 -2.75
N GLY A 8 4.68 1.67 -2.58
CA GLY A 8 5.03 0.94 -1.36
C GLY A 8 6.47 0.42 -1.37
N ASN A 9 6.96 -0.02 -0.21
CA ASN A 9 8.33 -0.52 -0.02
C ASN A 9 8.68 -1.75 -0.88
N THR A 10 7.70 -2.54 -1.26
CA THR A 10 7.92 -3.78 -2.04
C THR A 10 7.48 -3.63 -3.48
N ASN A 11 6.28 -3.13 -3.69
CA ASN A 11 5.66 -2.97 -4.99
C ASN A 11 5.16 -1.54 -5.17
N MET A 12 5.19 -1.11 -6.42
CA MET A 12 4.53 0.07 -6.92
C MET A 12 3.28 -0.39 -7.67
N THR A 13 2.12 0.02 -7.19
CA THR A 13 0.82 -0.28 -7.82
C THR A 13 0.33 0.95 -8.57
N MET A 14 -0.10 0.76 -9.80
CA MET A 14 -0.57 1.84 -10.67
C MET A 14 -1.97 1.52 -11.15
N GLY A 15 -2.79 2.56 -11.32
CA GLY A 15 -4.14 2.42 -11.84
C GLY A 15 -4.50 3.57 -12.77
N VAL A 16 -5.40 3.31 -13.70
CA VAL A 16 -6.00 4.33 -14.57
C VAL A 16 -7.49 4.38 -14.30
N PHE A 17 -7.97 5.56 -13.96
CA PHE A 17 -9.39 5.80 -13.70
C PHE A 17 -10.02 6.68 -14.77
N GLN A 18 -11.23 6.29 -15.21
CA GLN A 18 -12.13 7.15 -15.95
C GLN A 18 -13.34 7.47 -15.04
N GLY A 19 -13.37 8.69 -14.53
CA GLY A 19 -14.31 9.03 -13.45
C GLY A 19 -14.08 8.15 -12.23
N LYS A 20 -15.09 7.33 -11.85
CA LYS A 20 -15.01 6.38 -10.73
C LYS A 20 -14.65 4.95 -11.14
N LYS A 21 -14.55 4.67 -12.45
CA LYS A 21 -14.26 3.34 -12.97
C LYS A 21 -12.76 3.14 -13.12
N LEU A 22 -12.26 2.04 -12.55
CA LEU A 22 -10.88 1.58 -12.75
C LEU A 22 -10.83 0.84 -14.10
N GLU A 23 -10.10 1.39 -15.07
CA GLU A 23 -9.96 0.84 -16.42
C GLU A 23 -8.80 -0.14 -16.53
N ALA A 24 -7.69 0.16 -15.86
CA ALA A 24 -6.52 -0.71 -15.88
C ALA A 24 -5.75 -0.63 -14.56
N THR A 25 -5.03 -1.70 -14.22
CA THR A 25 -4.13 -1.75 -13.07
C THR A 25 -2.83 -2.46 -13.45
N PHE A 26 -1.72 -1.97 -12.89
CA PHE A 26 -0.38 -2.49 -13.13
C PHE A 26 0.37 -2.60 -11.82
N ARG A 27 1.33 -3.51 -11.77
CA ARG A 27 2.22 -3.64 -10.61
C ARG A 27 3.65 -3.90 -11.07
N ILE A 28 4.59 -3.16 -10.49
CA ILE A 28 6.03 -3.36 -10.68
C ILE A 28 6.73 -3.41 -9.32
N MET A 29 7.92 -4.00 -9.28
CA MET A 29 8.72 -4.03 -8.05
C MET A 29 9.36 -2.67 -7.78
N THR A 30 9.25 -2.17 -6.54
CA THR A 30 9.87 -0.92 -6.12
C THR A 30 11.38 -1.07 -5.91
N LYS A 31 11.83 -2.21 -5.38
CA LYS A 31 13.23 -2.45 -4.98
C LYS A 31 14.23 -2.49 -6.14
N THR A 32 13.77 -2.60 -7.38
CA THR A 32 14.65 -2.56 -8.56
C THR A 32 14.95 -1.12 -8.92
N PRO A 33 16.20 -0.64 -8.79
CA PRO A 33 16.58 0.71 -9.22
C PRO A 33 16.28 0.91 -10.72
N ARG A 34 15.63 2.02 -11.05
CA ARG A 34 15.30 2.38 -12.44
C ARG A 34 15.56 3.85 -12.69
N THR A 35 16.01 4.14 -13.90
CA THR A 35 16.12 5.50 -14.41
C THR A 35 14.75 6.05 -14.78
N SER A 36 14.67 7.36 -14.99
CA SER A 36 13.45 7.99 -15.49
C SER A 36 12.99 7.48 -16.84
N ASP A 37 13.93 7.08 -17.70
CA ASP A 37 13.62 6.56 -19.02
C ASP A 37 13.07 5.13 -18.95
N GLU A 38 13.61 4.27 -18.09
CA GLU A 38 13.06 2.93 -17.85
C GLU A 38 11.64 2.98 -17.28
N TYR A 39 11.38 3.84 -16.29
CA TYR A 39 10.01 4.08 -15.81
C TYR A 39 9.10 4.58 -16.92
N GLY A 40 9.54 5.57 -17.68
CA GLY A 40 8.74 6.18 -18.74
C GLY A 40 8.35 5.19 -19.85
N ILE A 41 9.33 4.44 -20.37
CA ILE A 41 9.09 3.40 -21.39
C ILE A 41 8.15 2.32 -20.84
N MET A 42 8.39 1.86 -19.61
CA MET A 42 7.56 0.81 -19.02
C MET A 42 6.11 1.29 -18.81
N ILE A 43 5.91 2.48 -18.25
CA ILE A 43 4.57 3.04 -18.01
C ILE A 43 3.83 3.22 -19.34
N THR A 44 4.46 3.84 -20.34
CA THR A 44 3.83 4.07 -21.64
C THR A 44 3.48 2.76 -22.35
N GLN A 45 4.35 1.74 -22.25
CA GLN A 45 4.08 0.43 -22.82
C GLN A 45 2.93 -0.30 -22.09
N LEU A 46 2.86 -0.20 -20.76
CA LEU A 46 1.76 -0.77 -19.96
C LEU A 46 0.42 -0.11 -20.32
N LEU A 47 0.38 1.20 -20.46
CA LEU A 47 -0.81 1.94 -20.92
C LEU A 47 -1.24 1.47 -22.29
N LYS A 48 -0.33 1.48 -23.26
CA LYS A 48 -0.59 1.07 -24.64
C LYS A 48 -1.09 -0.37 -24.77
N ASN A 49 -0.52 -1.30 -24.01
CA ASN A 49 -0.95 -2.70 -24.00
C ASN A 49 -2.38 -2.89 -23.48
N ASN A 50 -2.93 -1.89 -22.79
CA ASN A 50 -4.31 -1.87 -22.29
C ASN A 50 -5.22 -0.94 -23.11
N GLY A 51 -4.77 -0.51 -24.28
CA GLY A 51 -5.55 0.33 -25.20
C GLY A 51 -5.72 1.78 -24.70
N ILE A 52 -4.83 2.24 -23.83
CA ILE A 52 -4.86 3.60 -23.28
C ILE A 52 -3.72 4.40 -23.91
N GLU A 53 -4.08 5.46 -24.62
CA GLU A 53 -3.10 6.39 -25.17
C GLU A 53 -2.63 7.37 -24.09
N VAL A 54 -1.36 7.79 -24.19
CA VAL A 54 -0.79 8.77 -23.24
C VAL A 54 -1.58 10.07 -23.23
N THR A 55 -2.12 10.46 -24.37
CA THR A 55 -2.97 11.64 -24.56
C THR A 55 -4.31 11.59 -23.84
N ASP A 56 -4.77 10.40 -23.45
CA ASP A 56 -6.01 10.22 -22.68
C ASP A 56 -5.83 10.53 -21.21
N ILE A 57 -4.58 10.60 -20.73
CA ILE A 57 -4.24 10.89 -19.35
C ILE A 57 -4.19 12.40 -19.13
N GLU A 58 -5.11 12.92 -18.34
CA GLU A 58 -5.27 14.34 -18.04
C GLU A 58 -4.57 14.77 -16.76
N GLY A 59 -4.27 13.81 -15.89
CA GLY A 59 -3.63 14.08 -14.59
C GLY A 59 -2.99 12.82 -14.00
N ALA A 60 -2.01 13.05 -13.13
CA ALA A 60 -1.33 11.97 -12.40
C ALA A 60 -1.22 12.31 -10.91
N ILE A 61 -1.40 11.29 -10.05
CA ILE A 61 -1.24 11.39 -8.59
C ILE A 61 -0.29 10.30 -8.13
N ILE A 62 0.63 10.66 -7.23
CA ILE A 62 1.59 9.73 -6.62
C ILE A 62 1.45 9.81 -5.11
N ALA A 63 1.14 8.68 -4.46
CA ALA A 63 1.36 8.45 -3.04
C ALA A 63 2.63 7.61 -2.89
N SER A 64 3.52 7.96 -1.98
CA SER A 64 4.79 7.24 -1.81
C SER A 64 5.28 7.26 -0.39
N VAL A 65 5.79 6.10 0.05
CA VAL A 65 6.58 5.94 1.28
C VAL A 65 8.06 5.62 0.98
N VAL A 66 8.48 5.76 -0.29
CA VAL A 66 9.85 5.45 -0.74
C VAL A 66 10.46 6.66 -1.45
N PRO A 67 11.18 7.53 -0.71
CA PRO A 67 11.76 8.75 -1.27
C PRO A 67 12.72 8.52 -2.43
N ASP A 68 13.50 7.45 -2.38
CA ASP A 68 14.61 7.19 -3.32
C ASP A 68 14.17 7.05 -4.78
N VAL A 69 12.95 6.57 -5.02
CA VAL A 69 12.43 6.39 -6.39
C VAL A 69 11.74 7.65 -6.93
N MET A 70 11.41 8.60 -6.06
CA MET A 70 10.54 9.73 -6.41
C MET A 70 11.10 10.63 -7.49
N HIS A 71 12.42 10.88 -7.48
CA HIS A 71 13.05 11.72 -8.50
C HIS A 71 12.88 11.10 -9.90
N SER A 72 13.27 9.84 -10.06
CA SER A 72 13.19 9.13 -11.35
C SER A 72 11.75 8.95 -11.80
N LEU A 73 10.84 8.56 -10.88
CA LEU A 73 9.44 8.37 -11.19
C LEU A 73 8.75 9.67 -11.61
N THR A 74 8.93 10.75 -10.84
CA THR A 74 8.34 12.07 -11.16
C THR A 74 8.86 12.59 -12.48
N SER A 75 10.18 12.48 -12.73
CA SER A 75 10.79 12.88 -13.99
C SER A 75 10.24 12.07 -15.16
N SER A 76 9.97 10.79 -14.99
CA SER A 76 9.37 9.95 -16.02
C SER A 76 7.97 10.41 -16.41
N ILE A 77 7.11 10.72 -15.43
CA ILE A 77 5.76 11.23 -15.69
C ILE A 77 5.82 12.56 -16.45
N ILE A 78 6.69 13.48 -16.03
CA ILE A 78 6.85 14.78 -16.71
C ILE A 78 7.33 14.60 -18.13
N ARG A 79 8.33 13.73 -18.37
CA ARG A 79 8.95 13.57 -19.70
C ARG A 79 8.11 12.77 -20.68
N TYR A 80 7.47 11.71 -20.22
CA TYR A 80 6.78 10.75 -21.07
C TYR A 80 5.27 10.98 -21.15
N LEU A 81 4.62 11.36 -20.05
CA LEU A 81 3.20 11.69 -20.05
C LEU A 81 2.93 13.17 -20.25
N LYS A 82 3.98 14.04 -20.18
CA LYS A 82 3.85 15.51 -20.27
C LYS A 82 2.98 16.13 -19.17
N LEU A 83 2.87 15.47 -18.02
CA LEU A 83 2.06 15.89 -16.89
C LEU A 83 2.93 16.15 -15.67
N LYS A 84 2.57 17.16 -14.87
CA LYS A 84 3.14 17.36 -13.54
C LYS A 84 2.29 16.60 -12.53
N PRO A 85 2.81 15.52 -11.90
CA PRO A 85 2.00 14.75 -10.98
C PRO A 85 1.77 15.53 -9.67
N LEU A 86 0.58 15.32 -9.08
CA LEU A 86 0.31 15.69 -7.70
C LEU A 86 0.98 14.65 -6.79
N ILE A 87 1.83 15.12 -5.87
CA ILE A 87 2.45 14.25 -4.85
C ILE A 87 1.64 14.35 -3.57
N VAL A 88 1.14 13.22 -3.08
CA VAL A 88 0.45 13.15 -1.79
C VAL A 88 1.47 13.32 -0.67
N GLY A 89 1.22 14.28 0.21
CA GLY A 89 2.11 14.59 1.32
C GLY A 89 1.55 15.66 2.23
N PRO A 90 2.32 16.11 3.23
CA PRO A 90 1.89 17.14 4.17
C PRO A 90 1.41 18.40 3.45
N GLY A 91 0.21 18.89 3.82
CA GLY A 91 -0.39 20.09 3.25
C GLY A 91 -1.27 19.87 2.03
N VAL A 92 -1.34 18.68 1.47
CA VAL A 92 -2.33 18.35 0.44
C VAL A 92 -3.73 18.28 1.07
N LYS A 93 -4.68 18.98 0.44
CA LYS A 93 -6.10 18.91 0.87
C LYS A 93 -6.69 17.55 0.48
N SER A 94 -6.57 16.60 1.36
CA SER A 94 -6.98 15.22 1.10
C SER A 94 -8.46 14.94 1.37
N GLY A 95 -9.16 15.83 2.07
CA GLY A 95 -10.56 15.63 2.49
C GLY A 95 -10.71 15.03 3.89
N ILE A 96 -9.63 14.58 4.52
CA ILE A 96 -9.57 14.19 5.93
C ILE A 96 -8.59 15.08 6.69
N LYS A 97 -8.72 15.12 8.02
CA LYS A 97 -7.81 15.85 8.90
C LYS A 97 -6.97 14.85 9.70
N VAL A 98 -5.67 14.81 9.45
CA VAL A 98 -4.76 14.03 10.30
C VAL A 98 -4.63 14.72 11.66
N ALA A 99 -5.09 14.06 12.72
CA ALA A 99 -5.19 14.58 14.08
C ALA A 99 -4.41 13.71 15.09
N THR A 100 -3.32 13.12 14.65
CA THR A 100 -2.33 12.42 15.47
C THR A 100 -1.35 13.42 16.08
N GLU A 101 -0.55 13.02 17.06
CA GLU A 101 0.46 13.85 17.70
C GLU A 101 1.49 14.40 16.70
N ASP A 102 1.93 13.56 15.75
CA ASP A 102 2.77 13.97 14.62
C ASP A 102 2.08 13.64 13.28
N PRO A 103 1.33 14.59 12.71
CA PRO A 103 0.65 14.39 11.43
C PRO A 103 1.60 14.15 10.25
N ARG A 104 2.88 14.55 10.36
CA ARG A 104 3.88 14.40 9.29
C ARG A 104 4.50 13.00 9.26
N ALA A 105 4.38 12.25 10.35
CA ALA A 105 4.87 10.87 10.44
C ALA A 105 3.96 9.86 9.76
N ILE A 106 2.72 10.24 9.41
CA ILE A 106 1.79 9.34 8.73
C ILE A 106 2.18 9.20 7.26
N GLY A 107 2.38 7.96 6.83
CA GLY A 107 2.70 7.64 5.44
C GLY A 107 1.59 8.06 4.46
N ALA A 108 1.98 8.43 3.24
CA ALA A 108 1.04 8.85 2.21
C ALA A 108 0.06 7.74 1.83
N ASP A 109 0.48 6.48 1.84
CA ASP A 109 -0.34 5.27 1.66
C ASP A 109 -1.51 5.24 2.65
N ARG A 110 -1.24 5.38 3.94
CA ARG A 110 -2.26 5.39 4.99
C ARG A 110 -3.25 6.56 4.84
N ILE A 111 -2.78 7.71 4.37
CA ILE A 111 -3.63 8.89 4.11
C ILE A 111 -4.60 8.60 2.97
N VAL A 112 -4.13 8.04 1.84
CA VAL A 112 -5.00 7.77 0.69
C VAL A 112 -6.00 6.67 0.97
N ASP A 113 -5.61 5.64 1.72
CA ASP A 113 -6.50 4.56 2.17
C ASP A 113 -7.60 5.09 3.11
N ALA A 114 -7.22 5.93 4.07
CA ALA A 114 -8.16 6.59 4.97
C ALA A 114 -9.16 7.49 4.22
N VAL A 115 -8.69 8.28 3.25
CA VAL A 115 -9.56 9.10 2.39
C VAL A 115 -10.53 8.22 1.61
N ALA A 116 -10.04 7.16 0.97
CA ALA A 116 -10.86 6.26 0.17
C ALA A 116 -11.94 5.58 1.02
N ALA A 117 -11.58 5.09 2.21
CA ALA A 117 -12.51 4.46 3.12
C ALA A 117 -13.56 5.45 3.63
N TYR A 118 -13.14 6.63 4.07
CA TYR A 118 -14.06 7.66 4.58
C TYR A 118 -15.04 8.14 3.51
N VAL A 119 -14.58 8.40 2.29
CA VAL A 119 -15.45 8.84 1.18
C VAL A 119 -16.44 7.76 0.79
N LYS A 120 -16.08 6.49 0.89
CA LYS A 120 -16.92 5.37 0.46
C LYS A 120 -17.90 4.89 1.53
N TYR A 121 -17.50 4.91 2.79
CA TYR A 121 -18.25 4.28 3.89
C TYR A 121 -18.69 5.27 4.98
N GLY A 122 -18.16 6.49 4.98
CA GLY A 122 -18.34 7.44 6.08
C GLY A 122 -17.45 7.09 7.27
N GLY A 123 -17.72 7.72 8.41
CA GLY A 123 -17.08 7.43 9.69
C GLY A 123 -18.12 7.09 10.78
N PRO A 124 -17.70 6.51 11.92
CA PRO A 124 -16.35 6.05 12.15
C PRO A 124 -16.01 4.83 11.30
N VAL A 125 -14.78 4.74 10.81
CA VAL A 125 -14.30 3.61 10.01
C VAL A 125 -12.88 3.23 10.42
N LEU A 126 -12.63 1.93 10.51
CA LEU A 126 -11.32 1.35 10.75
C LEU A 126 -10.79 0.73 9.45
N VAL A 127 -9.65 1.21 8.99
CA VAL A 127 -8.96 0.71 7.79
C VAL A 127 -7.88 -0.26 8.21
N LEU A 128 -7.91 -1.46 7.64
CA LEU A 128 -6.88 -2.48 7.81
C LEU A 128 -6.13 -2.65 6.50
N ASP A 129 -4.82 -2.43 6.52
CA ASP A 129 -3.92 -2.77 5.41
C ASP A 129 -3.00 -3.93 5.80
N PHE A 130 -3.04 -5.02 5.03
CA PHE A 130 -2.18 -6.20 5.18
C PHE A 130 -1.01 -6.14 4.19
N GLY A 131 -0.15 -5.15 4.39
CA GLY A 131 1.01 -4.88 3.54
C GLY A 131 2.33 -5.44 4.08
N THR A 132 3.39 -4.68 3.84
CA THR A 132 4.72 -4.91 4.44
C THR A 132 4.64 -4.84 5.97
N ALA A 133 3.96 -3.83 6.50
CA ALA A 133 3.40 -3.82 7.85
C ALA A 133 1.90 -4.12 7.78
N THR A 134 1.31 -4.58 8.87
CA THR A 134 -0.14 -4.58 9.05
C THR A 134 -0.50 -3.33 9.83
N THR A 135 -1.34 -2.46 9.25
CA THR A 135 -1.80 -1.24 9.91
C THR A 135 -3.30 -1.28 10.16
N TYR A 136 -3.71 -0.57 11.21
CA TYR A 136 -5.11 -0.38 11.61
C TYR A 136 -5.29 1.10 11.86
N ASP A 137 -6.07 1.77 11.02
CA ASP A 137 -6.19 3.23 10.99
C ASP A 137 -7.62 3.65 11.28
N LEU A 138 -7.81 4.47 12.34
CA LEU A 138 -9.11 4.92 12.78
C LEU A 138 -9.41 6.32 12.25
N ILE A 139 -10.52 6.42 11.51
CA ILE A 139 -11.09 7.66 11.02
C ILE A 139 -12.45 7.87 11.68
N MET A 140 -12.63 9.01 12.36
CA MET A 140 -13.86 9.36 13.07
C MET A 140 -14.95 9.86 12.12
N GLU A 141 -16.19 10.01 12.64
CA GLU A 141 -17.35 10.54 11.89
C GLU A 141 -17.09 11.89 11.21
N ASP A 142 -16.28 12.74 11.83
CA ASP A 142 -15.96 14.07 11.33
C ASP A 142 -14.76 14.12 10.37
N GLY A 143 -14.30 12.95 9.89
CA GLY A 143 -13.17 12.82 8.98
C GLY A 143 -11.80 13.02 9.60
N ARG A 144 -11.68 12.96 10.94
CA ARG A 144 -10.37 12.99 11.61
C ARG A 144 -9.74 11.61 11.65
N PHE A 145 -8.53 11.49 11.10
CA PHE A 145 -7.64 10.37 11.33
C PHE A 145 -6.99 10.55 12.72
N THR A 146 -7.40 9.77 13.71
CA THR A 146 -7.08 10.02 15.13
C THR A 146 -6.07 9.06 15.70
N ALA A 147 -6.03 7.83 15.23
CA ALA A 147 -5.18 6.79 15.79
C ALA A 147 -4.79 5.76 14.74
N GLY A 148 -3.67 5.11 14.96
CA GLY A 148 -3.21 3.99 14.17
C GLY A 148 -2.41 3.00 14.99
N ILE A 149 -2.51 1.71 14.62
CA ILE A 149 -1.71 0.63 15.16
C ILE A 149 -0.86 0.08 14.03
N THR A 150 0.39 -0.26 14.30
CA THR A 150 1.29 -0.87 13.32
C THR A 150 1.88 -2.14 13.88
N ALA A 151 1.75 -3.23 13.15
CA ALA A 151 2.29 -4.53 13.48
C ALA A 151 3.14 -5.08 12.30
N PRO A 152 4.03 -6.05 12.55
CA PRO A 152 4.73 -6.71 11.44
C PRO A 152 3.75 -7.38 10.50
N GLY A 153 3.92 -7.16 9.18
CA GLY A 153 3.16 -7.91 8.17
C GLY A 153 3.59 -9.38 8.12
N ILE A 154 2.70 -10.23 7.63
CA ILE A 154 2.92 -11.68 7.63
C ILE A 154 4.20 -12.11 6.88
N ARG A 155 4.54 -11.40 5.77
CA ARG A 155 5.74 -11.68 5.00
C ARG A 155 7.01 -11.32 5.76
N ILE A 156 7.06 -10.13 6.41
CA ILE A 156 8.20 -9.73 7.24
C ILE A 156 8.38 -10.72 8.41
N SER A 157 7.29 -11.13 9.05
CA SER A 157 7.33 -12.12 10.14
C SER A 157 7.91 -13.45 9.67
N SER A 158 7.53 -13.92 8.47
CA SER A 158 8.10 -15.14 7.87
C SER A 158 9.59 -14.97 7.54
N GLU A 159 9.96 -13.83 6.94
CA GLU A 159 11.36 -13.53 6.62
C GLU A 159 12.24 -13.42 7.87
N ALA A 160 11.71 -12.84 8.95
CA ALA A 160 12.44 -12.75 10.23
C ALA A 160 12.70 -14.12 10.82
N LEU A 161 11.70 -15.01 10.84
CA LEU A 161 11.90 -16.40 11.30
C LEU A 161 13.00 -17.12 10.51
N TRP A 162 13.01 -16.97 9.19
CA TRP A 162 14.02 -17.57 8.34
C TRP A 162 15.42 -16.96 8.54
N LYS A 163 15.51 -15.61 8.59
CA LYS A 163 16.81 -14.92 8.63
C LYS A 163 17.49 -14.94 10.01
N GLU A 164 16.69 -14.91 11.08
CA GLU A 164 17.18 -14.75 12.44
C GLU A 164 17.29 -16.09 13.19
N THR A 165 16.99 -17.23 12.53
CA THR A 165 17.11 -18.54 13.15
C THR A 165 17.95 -19.50 12.33
N ALA A 166 18.67 -20.40 13.00
CA ALA A 166 19.60 -21.35 12.34
C ALA A 166 18.91 -22.49 11.57
N LYS A 167 17.65 -22.80 11.87
CA LYS A 167 16.98 -24.03 11.38
C LYS A 167 15.65 -23.80 10.67
N LEU A 168 15.05 -22.61 10.76
CA LEU A 168 13.77 -22.35 10.10
C LEU A 168 13.99 -22.03 8.62
N PRO A 169 13.35 -22.75 7.70
CA PRO A 169 13.54 -22.51 6.27
C PRO A 169 12.74 -21.29 5.77
N ASN A 170 13.07 -20.80 4.58
CA ASN A 170 12.19 -19.93 3.84
C ASN A 170 10.98 -20.73 3.34
N ILE A 171 9.77 -20.24 3.63
CA ILE A 171 8.52 -20.96 3.34
C ILE A 171 7.57 -20.13 2.48
N GLU A 172 6.72 -20.80 1.74
CA GLU A 172 5.54 -20.21 1.12
C GLU A 172 4.46 -19.96 2.19
N ILE A 173 3.93 -18.72 2.21
CA ILE A 173 2.84 -18.35 3.12
C ILE A 173 1.53 -18.86 2.53
N ARG A 174 0.96 -19.87 3.16
CA ARG A 174 -0.34 -20.43 2.79
C ARG A 174 -1.06 -20.98 4.01
N LYS A 175 -2.38 -21.13 3.92
CA LYS A 175 -3.19 -21.69 4.99
C LYS A 175 -2.80 -23.17 5.20
N PRO A 176 -2.38 -23.57 6.41
CA PRO A 176 -2.09 -24.95 6.72
C PRO A 176 -3.37 -25.78 6.84
N LYS A 177 -3.24 -27.09 6.67
CA LYS A 177 -4.38 -28.04 6.82
C LYS A 177 -4.85 -28.18 8.27
N THR A 178 -3.95 -27.96 9.22
CA THR A 178 -4.22 -28.06 10.66
C THR A 178 -3.40 -27.03 11.43
N ILE A 179 -3.93 -26.59 12.57
CA ILE A 179 -3.21 -25.70 13.49
C ILE A 179 -2.15 -26.48 14.30
N LEU A 180 -2.42 -27.72 14.64
CA LEU A 180 -1.48 -28.61 15.35
C LEU A 180 -0.60 -29.34 14.33
N ALA A 181 0.43 -28.64 13.87
CA ALA A 181 1.35 -29.12 12.86
C ALA A 181 2.47 -29.99 13.47
N GLN A 182 2.85 -31.07 12.76
CA GLN A 182 3.92 -31.97 13.16
C GLN A 182 5.22 -31.76 12.39
N GLU A 183 5.21 -30.88 11.38
CA GLU A 183 6.34 -30.53 10.52
C GLU A 183 6.69 -29.04 10.65
N THR A 184 7.97 -28.72 10.52
CA THR A 184 8.46 -27.34 10.67
C THR A 184 7.76 -26.35 9.73
N ILE A 185 7.62 -26.68 8.44
CA ILE A 185 6.99 -25.80 7.45
C ILE A 185 5.53 -25.54 7.83
N THR A 186 4.76 -26.57 8.09
CA THR A 186 3.35 -26.48 8.46
C THR A 186 3.18 -25.75 9.80
N SER A 187 4.10 -25.95 10.75
CA SER A 187 4.12 -25.25 12.03
C SER A 187 4.33 -23.74 11.85
N MET A 188 5.31 -23.35 11.02
CA MET A 188 5.54 -21.94 10.69
C MET A 188 4.31 -21.32 9.99
N GLN A 189 3.72 -22.03 9.02
CA GLN A 189 2.50 -21.59 8.34
C GLN A 189 1.33 -21.41 9.32
N ALA A 190 1.15 -22.35 10.26
CA ALA A 190 0.10 -22.25 11.28
C ALA A 190 0.30 -21.04 12.19
N GLY A 191 1.52 -20.85 12.71
CA GLY A 191 1.86 -19.70 13.56
C GLY A 191 1.65 -18.36 12.85
N LEU A 192 2.12 -18.25 11.61
CA LEU A 192 1.98 -17.02 10.82
C LEU A 192 0.51 -16.70 10.48
N MET A 193 -0.23 -17.68 9.95
CA MET A 193 -1.62 -17.44 9.52
C MET A 193 -2.58 -17.24 10.68
N TYR A 194 -2.59 -18.16 11.64
CA TYR A 194 -3.50 -18.06 12.78
C TYR A 194 -3.05 -17.02 13.79
N GLY A 195 -1.73 -16.77 13.89
CA GLY A 195 -1.20 -15.65 14.68
C GLY A 195 -1.66 -14.30 14.14
N GLN A 196 -1.62 -14.09 12.82
CA GLN A 196 -2.10 -12.86 12.20
C GLN A 196 -3.62 -12.68 12.38
N ILE A 197 -4.40 -13.75 12.26
CA ILE A 197 -5.85 -13.72 12.49
C ILE A 197 -6.14 -13.37 13.95
N GLY A 198 -5.55 -14.09 14.90
CA GLY A 198 -5.77 -13.87 16.34
C GLY A 198 -5.31 -12.48 16.79
N GLN A 199 -4.19 -11.98 16.26
CA GLN A 199 -3.75 -10.60 16.50
C GLN A 199 -4.80 -9.60 16.01
N THR A 200 -5.31 -9.80 14.80
CA THR A 200 -6.32 -8.89 14.21
C THR A 200 -7.61 -8.93 15.02
N GLU A 201 -8.14 -10.10 15.33
CA GLU A 201 -9.36 -10.27 16.12
C GLU A 201 -9.21 -9.65 17.51
N TYR A 202 -8.07 -9.86 18.17
CA TYR A 202 -7.84 -9.30 19.50
C TYR A 202 -7.73 -7.78 19.47
N ILE A 203 -6.99 -7.20 18.52
CA ILE A 203 -6.89 -5.75 18.34
C ILE A 203 -8.28 -5.15 18.10
N LEU A 204 -9.07 -5.76 17.21
CA LEU A 204 -10.45 -5.31 16.94
C LEU A 204 -11.33 -5.37 18.18
N SER A 205 -11.15 -6.38 19.04
CA SER A 205 -11.91 -6.51 20.29
C SER A 205 -11.61 -5.41 21.33
N LEU A 206 -10.48 -4.72 21.18
CA LEU A 206 -10.07 -3.62 22.06
C LEU A 206 -10.52 -2.24 21.53
N ILE A 207 -10.93 -2.16 20.27
CA ILE A 207 -11.36 -0.91 19.63
C ILE A 207 -12.88 -0.80 19.75
N HIS A 208 -13.33 0.17 20.53
CA HIS A 208 -14.76 0.46 20.73
C HIS A 208 -15.12 1.78 20.02
N ILE A 209 -15.79 1.69 18.87
CA ILE A 209 -16.21 2.81 18.02
C ILE A 209 -17.70 2.74 17.69
#